data_e9d8ec7b514b051988b26b1f922ce9c4
#
_entry.id   e9d8ec7b514b051988b26b1f922ce9c4
#
_cell.length_a   1.000
_cell.length_b   1.000
_cell.length_c   1.000
_cell.angle_alpha   90.00
_cell.angle_beta   90.00
_cell.angle_gamma   90.00
#
_symmetry.space_group_name_H-M   'P 1'
#
loop_
_entity.id
_entity.type
_entity.pdbx_description
1 polymer ?
#
loop_
_entity_poly.entity_id
_entity_poly.type
_entity_poly.pdbx_seq_one_letter_code
_entity_poly.pdbx_strand_id
1 'polypeptide(L)'
;MKILGGFIERHPQTCFVIGGTTYEWVPKGMEDDFPARQIGGSNRYYYAHNSALLIDTVNVQHRNKSKLTPAVEAIPEWMGFLKNFSITMGIARGTLKTDATSHNMTFGNHVVGVPICYESAFGGYVSEFAKKGADLLFVITNDGWWGDTPGYKQHFEFSKLRAIENRRCVARSANTGKSGFFNQRGDVVQSTEYWKEDVIKATLKANTEKTFYTKHGDYLYRIAMWMTFGLLLATMALTIAGLLKKKSSR
;
A
#
# COMPACT_ATOMS: atom_id res chain seq x y z
N MET A 1 10.13 12.20 -18.88
CA MET A 1 11.46 12.38 -18.26
C MET A 1 12.10 13.74 -18.58
N LYS A 2 12.22 14.21 -19.83
CA LYS A 2 12.86 15.53 -20.15
C LYS A 2 12.22 16.72 -19.42
N ILE A 3 10.89 16.79 -19.32
CA ILE A 3 10.19 17.91 -18.64
C ILE A 3 10.50 17.92 -17.13
N LEU A 4 10.42 16.77 -16.47
CA LEU A 4 10.73 16.66 -15.05
C LEU A 4 12.19 16.96 -14.77
N GLY A 5 13.13 16.44 -15.58
CA GLY A 5 14.56 16.74 -15.44
C GLY A 5 14.85 18.23 -15.52
N GLY A 6 14.35 18.90 -16.57
CA GLY A 6 14.54 20.34 -16.71
C GLY A 6 13.86 21.20 -15.63
N PHE A 7 12.81 20.69 -14.96
CA PHE A 7 12.22 21.35 -13.79
C PHE A 7 13.11 21.18 -12.56
N ILE A 8 13.57 19.97 -12.26
CA ILE A 8 14.43 19.67 -11.11
C ILE A 8 15.74 20.45 -11.19
N GLU A 9 16.37 20.53 -12.37
CA GLU A 9 17.59 21.31 -12.57
C GLU A 9 17.43 22.79 -12.20
N ARG A 10 16.28 23.39 -12.51
CA ARG A 10 15.95 24.76 -12.12
C ARG A 10 15.52 24.91 -10.66
N HIS A 11 15.06 23.83 -10.05
CA HIS A 11 14.55 23.82 -8.68
C HIS A 11 15.18 22.66 -7.86
N PRO A 12 16.48 22.73 -7.54
CA PRO A 12 17.23 21.61 -6.95
C PRO A 12 16.78 21.23 -5.54
N GLN A 13 15.97 22.07 -4.89
CA GLN A 13 15.36 21.79 -3.60
C GLN A 13 14.04 21.01 -3.70
N THR A 14 13.67 20.58 -4.90
CA THR A 14 12.41 19.89 -5.17
C THR A 14 12.65 18.41 -5.47
N CYS A 15 11.77 17.54 -4.95
CA CYS A 15 11.67 16.18 -5.42
C CYS A 15 10.25 15.89 -5.93
N PHE A 16 10.15 14.91 -6.80
CA PHE A 16 8.87 14.36 -7.25
C PHE A 16 8.64 12.99 -6.62
N VAL A 17 7.46 12.78 -6.06
CA VAL A 17 6.99 11.45 -5.66
C VAL A 17 5.83 11.09 -6.57
N ILE A 18 6.04 10.11 -7.43
CA ILE A 18 5.07 9.70 -8.46
C ILE A 18 4.86 8.19 -8.46
N GLY A 19 3.68 7.75 -8.92
CA GLY A 19 3.38 6.35 -9.17
C GLY A 19 3.59 5.96 -10.63
N GLY A 20 3.98 4.72 -10.87
CA GLY A 20 4.13 4.21 -12.23
C GLY A 20 4.28 2.70 -12.29
N THR A 21 4.20 2.17 -13.51
CA THR A 21 4.56 0.78 -13.77
C THR A 21 6.03 0.73 -14.13
N THR A 22 6.78 -0.12 -13.43
CA THR A 22 8.18 -0.41 -13.76
C THR A 22 8.33 -1.85 -14.21
N TYR A 23 9.40 -2.12 -14.94
CA TYR A 23 9.69 -3.43 -15.51
C TYR A 23 11.10 -3.85 -15.13
N GLU A 24 11.24 -5.12 -14.77
CA GLU A 24 12.50 -5.75 -14.44
C GLU A 24 12.68 -7.00 -15.31
N TRP A 25 13.89 -7.20 -15.83
CA TRP A 25 14.18 -8.42 -16.57
C TRP A 25 14.23 -9.63 -15.66
N VAL A 26 13.58 -10.71 -16.07
CA VAL A 26 13.67 -11.99 -15.36
C VAL A 26 15.10 -12.54 -15.52
N PRO A 27 15.77 -12.89 -14.41
CA PRO A 27 17.06 -13.52 -14.47
C PRO A 27 17.02 -14.84 -15.29
N LYS A 28 18.09 -15.11 -16.01
CA LYS A 28 18.20 -16.35 -16.81
C LYS A 28 18.07 -17.59 -15.91
N GLY A 29 17.21 -18.51 -16.31
CA GLY A 29 16.90 -19.72 -15.53
C GLY A 29 15.73 -19.56 -14.56
N MET A 30 15.06 -18.39 -14.54
CA MET A 30 13.86 -18.11 -13.74
C MET A 30 12.65 -17.77 -14.63
N GLU A 31 12.65 -18.22 -15.88
CA GLU A 31 11.61 -17.91 -16.86
C GLU A 31 10.23 -18.44 -16.45
N ASP A 32 10.21 -19.55 -15.71
CA ASP A 32 8.99 -20.18 -15.18
C ASP A 32 8.54 -19.58 -13.84
N ASP A 33 9.29 -18.62 -13.26
CA ASP A 33 8.92 -17.99 -11.99
C ASP A 33 7.67 -17.10 -12.18
N PHE A 34 6.61 -17.42 -11.45
CA PHE A 34 5.41 -16.61 -11.48
C PHE A 34 5.63 -15.29 -10.69
N PRO A 35 5.30 -14.12 -11.23
CA PRO A 35 4.48 -13.82 -12.42
C PRO A 35 5.27 -13.32 -13.64
N ALA A 36 6.32 -14.01 -14.04
CA ALA A 36 7.08 -13.67 -15.24
C ALA A 36 6.21 -13.61 -16.51
N ARG A 37 6.50 -12.65 -17.37
CA ARG A 37 5.75 -12.39 -18.61
C ARG A 37 6.68 -12.45 -19.81
N GLN A 38 6.33 -13.25 -20.80
CA GLN A 38 7.07 -13.36 -22.05
C GLN A 38 6.79 -12.17 -22.97
N ILE A 39 7.82 -11.68 -23.65
CA ILE A 39 7.67 -10.66 -24.69
C ILE A 39 7.39 -11.35 -26.02
N GLY A 40 6.18 -11.18 -26.53
CA GLY A 40 5.76 -11.45 -27.91
C GLY A 40 6.49 -12.58 -28.65
N GLY A 41 6.49 -13.82 -28.12
CA GLY A 41 7.14 -14.97 -28.76
C GLY A 41 8.68 -14.98 -28.71
N SER A 42 9.32 -14.03 -28.02
CA SER A 42 10.77 -14.03 -27.79
C SER A 42 11.14 -14.89 -26.57
N ASN A 43 12.41 -15.27 -26.45
CA ASN A 43 12.94 -15.93 -25.24
C ASN A 43 13.27 -14.95 -24.10
N ARG A 44 12.62 -13.79 -24.09
CA ARG A 44 12.86 -12.76 -23.07
C ARG A 44 11.64 -12.61 -22.18
N TYR A 45 11.87 -12.56 -20.87
CA TYR A 45 10.83 -12.45 -19.85
C TYR A 45 11.07 -11.24 -18.96
N TYR A 46 10.00 -10.66 -18.43
CA TYR A 46 10.05 -9.52 -17.54
C TYR A 46 9.01 -9.65 -16.44
N TYR A 47 9.30 -9.03 -15.30
CA TYR A 47 8.34 -8.73 -14.25
C TYR A 47 7.78 -7.32 -14.45
N ALA A 48 6.50 -7.16 -14.17
CA ALA A 48 5.87 -5.85 -14.09
C ALA A 48 5.55 -5.53 -12.63
N HIS A 49 5.85 -4.31 -12.21
CA HIS A 49 5.63 -3.83 -10.86
C HIS A 49 4.74 -2.59 -10.86
N ASN A 50 3.93 -2.43 -9.82
CA ASN A 50 3.34 -1.14 -9.47
C ASN A 50 4.33 -0.47 -8.50
N SER A 51 4.85 0.70 -8.86
CA SER A 51 5.99 1.29 -8.18
C SER A 51 5.74 2.74 -7.79
N ALA A 52 6.35 3.15 -6.69
CA ALA A 52 6.56 4.54 -6.32
C ALA A 52 7.99 4.94 -6.69
N LEU A 53 8.13 6.10 -7.27
CA LEU A 53 9.40 6.71 -7.66
C LEU A 53 9.56 8.02 -6.88
N LEU A 54 10.73 8.23 -6.27
CA LEU A 54 11.17 9.53 -5.77
C LEU A 54 12.33 9.99 -6.64
N ILE A 55 12.16 11.13 -7.29
CA ILE A 55 13.09 11.67 -8.28
C ILE A 55 13.56 13.04 -7.79
N ASP A 56 14.84 13.18 -7.60
CA ASP A 56 15.51 14.43 -7.26
C ASP A 56 16.69 14.74 -8.22
N THR A 57 17.51 15.72 -7.91
CA THR A 57 18.69 16.09 -8.71
C THR A 57 19.81 15.05 -8.68
N VAL A 58 19.83 14.17 -7.70
CA VAL A 58 20.95 13.26 -7.43
C VAL A 58 20.65 11.86 -7.94
N ASN A 59 19.44 11.38 -7.67
CA ASN A 59 19.11 10.00 -7.99
C ASN A 59 17.60 9.77 -8.22
N VAL A 60 17.29 8.56 -8.66
CA VAL A 60 15.92 8.03 -8.72
C VAL A 60 15.84 6.85 -7.78
N GLN A 61 15.14 7.04 -6.67
CA GLN A 61 14.80 5.94 -5.76
C GLN A 61 13.47 5.34 -6.18
N HIS A 62 13.32 4.05 -6.03
CA HIS A 62 12.06 3.38 -6.30
C HIS A 62 11.77 2.31 -5.25
N ARG A 63 10.48 2.01 -5.07
CA ARG A 63 10.01 0.84 -4.35
C ARG A 63 8.82 0.23 -5.08
N ASN A 64 8.73 -1.06 -5.07
CA ASN A 64 7.60 -1.77 -5.64
C ASN A 64 6.52 -2.03 -4.58
N LYS A 65 5.29 -2.14 -5.03
CA LYS A 65 4.14 -2.43 -4.18
C LYS A 65 4.27 -3.83 -3.57
N SER A 66 4.05 -3.94 -2.25
CA SER A 66 4.14 -5.20 -1.52
C SER A 66 2.77 -5.86 -1.28
N LYS A 67 1.69 -5.05 -1.19
CA LYS A 67 0.33 -5.53 -0.94
C LYS A 67 -0.55 -5.25 -2.15
N LEU A 68 -0.65 -6.24 -3.03
CA LEU A 68 -1.50 -6.14 -4.23
C LEU A 68 -2.99 -6.12 -3.86
N THR A 69 -3.76 -5.42 -4.68
CA THR A 69 -5.22 -5.44 -4.58
C THR A 69 -5.74 -6.77 -5.12
N PRO A 70 -6.44 -7.58 -4.30
CA PRO A 70 -7.00 -8.85 -4.75
C PRO A 70 -7.95 -8.66 -5.92
N ALA A 71 -7.97 -9.63 -6.85
CA ALA A 71 -8.75 -9.66 -8.07
C ALA A 71 -8.46 -8.53 -9.08
N VAL A 72 -7.68 -7.52 -8.72
CA VAL A 72 -7.28 -6.40 -9.56
C VAL A 72 -5.83 -6.53 -10.02
N GLU A 73 -4.91 -6.65 -9.07
CA GLU A 73 -3.47 -6.73 -9.32
C GLU A 73 -2.91 -8.13 -9.03
N ALA A 74 -3.65 -8.94 -8.27
CA ALA A 74 -3.31 -10.31 -7.95
C ALA A 74 -4.47 -11.23 -8.35
N ILE A 75 -4.28 -12.02 -9.38
CA ILE A 75 -5.23 -13.06 -9.80
C ILE A 75 -4.52 -14.41 -9.57
N PRO A 76 -4.99 -15.23 -8.60
CA PRO A 76 -4.48 -16.56 -8.42
C PRO A 76 -4.60 -17.40 -9.71
N GLU A 77 -3.65 -18.28 -9.99
CA GLU A 77 -3.65 -19.08 -11.23
C GLU A 77 -4.94 -19.89 -11.41
N TRP A 78 -5.49 -20.45 -10.32
CA TRP A 78 -6.74 -21.21 -10.33
C TRP A 78 -7.97 -20.36 -10.70
N MET A 79 -7.89 -19.03 -10.59
CA MET A 79 -8.92 -18.08 -11.01
C MET A 79 -8.68 -17.54 -12.44
N GLY A 80 -7.97 -18.26 -13.27
CA GLY A 80 -7.61 -17.86 -14.64
C GLY A 80 -8.83 -17.45 -15.52
N PHE A 81 -10.02 -17.94 -15.20
CA PHE A 81 -11.27 -17.55 -15.86
C PHE A 81 -11.63 -16.06 -15.63
N LEU A 82 -11.12 -15.42 -14.57
CA LEU A 82 -11.33 -13.99 -14.30
C LEU A 82 -10.37 -13.08 -15.09
N LYS A 83 -9.39 -13.62 -15.80
CA LYS A 83 -8.42 -12.82 -16.59
C LYS A 83 -9.12 -11.94 -17.62
N ASN A 84 -10.20 -12.42 -18.23
CA ASN A 84 -10.96 -11.64 -19.20
C ASN A 84 -11.74 -10.48 -18.57
N PHE A 85 -12.20 -10.65 -17.35
CA PHE A 85 -12.91 -9.61 -16.60
C PHE A 85 -11.96 -8.46 -16.20
N SER A 86 -10.73 -8.79 -15.78
CA SER A 86 -9.71 -7.80 -15.42
C SER A 86 -9.26 -6.96 -16.63
N ILE A 87 -9.26 -7.52 -17.83
CA ILE A 87 -8.91 -6.82 -19.08
C ILE A 87 -9.96 -5.75 -19.41
N THR A 88 -11.24 -6.04 -19.19
CA THR A 88 -12.34 -5.11 -19.44
C THR A 88 -12.29 -3.88 -18.53
N MET A 89 -11.71 -3.98 -17.35
CA MET A 89 -11.55 -2.90 -16.38
C MET A 89 -10.26 -2.07 -16.55
N GLY A 90 -9.50 -2.27 -17.63
CA GLY A 90 -8.24 -1.53 -17.87
C GLY A 90 -7.08 -1.90 -16.93
N ILE A 91 -7.17 -3.04 -16.28
CA ILE A 91 -6.22 -3.52 -15.29
C ILE A 91 -5.07 -4.24 -16.00
N ALA A 92 -3.86 -4.13 -15.46
CA ALA A 92 -2.68 -4.78 -16.01
C ALA A 92 -2.92 -6.29 -16.21
N ARG A 93 -2.61 -6.79 -17.41
CA ARG A 93 -2.77 -8.22 -17.74
C ARG A 93 -1.89 -9.08 -16.82
N GLY A 94 -2.50 -9.83 -15.92
CA GLY A 94 -1.83 -10.78 -15.03
C GLY A 94 -1.37 -10.18 -13.70
N THR A 95 -0.81 -11.02 -12.85
CA THR A 95 -0.31 -10.63 -11.52
C THR A 95 0.95 -9.77 -11.63
N LEU A 96 1.09 -8.79 -10.74
CA LEU A 96 2.28 -7.98 -10.62
C LEU A 96 3.29 -8.66 -9.68
N LYS A 97 4.57 -8.42 -9.90
CA LYS A 97 5.62 -8.82 -8.94
C LYS A 97 5.65 -7.83 -7.78
N THR A 98 5.87 -8.33 -6.58
CA THR A 98 5.88 -7.55 -5.34
C THR A 98 7.25 -7.54 -4.70
N ASP A 99 7.54 -6.48 -3.92
CA ASP A 99 8.63 -6.51 -2.96
C ASP A 99 8.20 -7.24 -1.68
N ALA A 100 9.10 -7.98 -1.07
CA ALA A 100 8.81 -8.72 0.16
C ALA A 100 8.58 -7.78 1.36
N THR A 101 9.25 -6.63 1.38
CA THR A 101 9.25 -5.68 2.51
C THR A 101 9.11 -4.24 2.07
N SER A 102 8.52 -3.42 2.96
CA SER A 102 8.53 -1.97 2.80
C SER A 102 9.93 -1.39 3.04
N HIS A 103 10.34 -0.42 2.25
CA HIS A 103 11.50 0.43 2.53
C HIS A 103 11.13 1.90 2.35
N ASN A 104 11.84 2.76 3.05
CA ASN A 104 11.68 4.21 2.95
C ASN A 104 12.55 4.77 1.83
N MET A 105 12.18 5.96 1.39
CA MET A 105 12.98 6.80 0.48
C MET A 105 13.47 8.02 1.24
N THR A 106 14.51 8.67 0.75
CA THR A 106 15.11 9.84 1.40
C THR A 106 15.18 11.02 0.47
N PHE A 107 14.90 12.22 0.99
CA PHE A 107 15.07 13.47 0.29
C PHE A 107 15.57 14.55 1.26
N GLY A 108 16.75 15.10 1.00
CA GLY A 108 17.41 15.99 1.94
C GLY A 108 17.58 15.33 3.31
N ASN A 109 17.06 15.96 4.35
CA ASN A 109 17.09 15.42 5.71
C ASN A 109 15.83 14.63 6.08
N HIS A 110 14.93 14.39 5.13
CA HIS A 110 13.67 13.69 5.37
C HIS A 110 13.72 12.24 4.92
N VAL A 111 13.07 11.40 5.71
CA VAL A 111 12.82 9.98 5.44
C VAL A 111 11.33 9.80 5.17
N VAL A 112 10.97 9.42 3.95
CA VAL A 112 9.57 9.35 3.50
C VAL A 112 9.14 7.90 3.32
N GLY A 113 8.03 7.54 3.97
CA GLY A 113 7.32 6.30 3.67
C GLY A 113 6.30 6.56 2.57
N VAL A 114 6.30 5.74 1.52
CA VAL A 114 5.38 5.92 0.38
C VAL A 114 4.50 4.69 0.19
N PRO A 115 3.40 4.53 0.98
CA PRO A 115 2.41 3.47 0.73
C PRO A 115 1.72 3.69 -0.62
N ILE A 116 1.59 2.61 -1.41
CA ILE A 116 0.96 2.65 -2.73
C ILE A 116 -0.48 2.14 -2.62
N CYS A 117 -1.45 3.03 -2.86
CA CYS A 117 -2.88 2.69 -3.02
C CYS A 117 -3.40 1.81 -1.87
N TYR A 118 -3.82 0.58 -2.16
CA TYR A 118 -4.37 -0.39 -1.22
C TYR A 118 -3.46 -0.69 0.01
N GLU A 119 -2.15 -0.49 -0.09
CA GLU A 119 -1.25 -0.62 1.06
C GLU A 119 -1.65 0.29 2.22
N SER A 120 -2.23 1.45 1.93
CA SER A 120 -2.71 2.40 2.96
C SER A 120 -3.85 1.84 3.82
N ALA A 121 -4.54 0.78 3.38
CA ALA A 121 -5.56 0.10 4.18
C ALA A 121 -4.97 -0.69 5.36
N PHE A 122 -3.70 -1.12 5.26
CA PHE A 122 -3.06 -1.98 6.24
C PHE A 122 -2.25 -1.16 7.26
N GLY A 123 -2.84 -0.86 8.44
CA GLY A 123 -2.21 -0.07 9.49
C GLY A 123 -0.86 -0.63 9.94
N GLY A 124 -0.80 -1.93 10.22
CA GLY A 124 0.44 -2.60 10.62
C GLY A 124 1.55 -2.48 9.57
N TYR A 125 1.20 -2.60 8.28
CA TYR A 125 2.15 -2.43 7.18
C TYR A 125 2.66 -0.98 7.06
N VAL A 126 1.76 0.00 7.13
CA VAL A 126 2.15 1.42 7.06
C VAL A 126 2.98 1.83 8.28
N SER A 127 2.73 1.23 9.45
CA SER A 127 3.53 1.48 10.64
C SER A 127 4.98 1.06 10.50
N GLU A 128 5.29 0.08 9.65
CA GLU A 128 6.68 -0.32 9.41
C GLU A 128 7.51 0.80 8.76
N PHE A 129 6.90 1.66 7.93
CA PHE A 129 7.59 2.86 7.42
C PHE A 129 8.00 3.80 8.57
N ALA A 130 7.05 4.12 9.45
CA ALA A 130 7.34 4.98 10.61
C ALA A 130 8.31 4.31 11.60
N LYS A 131 8.22 3.00 11.79
CA LYS A 131 9.13 2.22 12.62
C LYS A 131 10.56 2.24 12.10
N LYS A 132 10.71 2.21 10.76
CA LYS A 132 11.99 2.32 10.03
C LYS A 132 12.46 3.77 9.86
N GLY A 133 11.82 4.75 10.52
CA GLY A 133 12.27 6.13 10.60
C GLY A 133 11.59 7.12 9.66
N ALA A 134 10.55 6.75 8.92
CA ALA A 134 9.81 7.73 8.13
C ALA A 134 9.27 8.85 9.03
N ASP A 135 9.54 10.09 8.67
CA ASP A 135 9.07 11.30 9.34
C ASP A 135 7.82 11.89 8.68
N LEU A 136 7.54 11.49 7.44
CA LEU A 136 6.36 11.83 6.65
C LEU A 136 5.85 10.57 5.91
N LEU A 137 4.57 10.57 5.56
CA LEU A 137 3.93 9.52 4.74
C LEU A 137 3.33 10.14 3.48
N PHE A 138 3.68 9.57 2.31
CA PHE A 138 3.16 10.01 1.01
C PHE A 138 2.38 8.87 0.38
N VAL A 139 1.06 8.98 0.34
CA VAL A 139 0.19 7.98 -0.29
C VAL A 139 -0.03 8.34 -1.74
N ILE A 140 0.33 7.46 -2.64
CA ILE A 140 0.05 7.60 -4.08
C ILE A 140 -0.98 6.55 -4.50
N THR A 141 -1.98 6.96 -5.28
CA THR A 141 -3.08 6.07 -5.65
C THR A 141 -3.75 6.46 -6.96
N ASN A 142 -4.45 5.51 -7.55
CA ASN A 142 -5.42 5.75 -8.60
C ASN A 142 -6.77 5.16 -8.15
N ASP A 143 -7.72 6.01 -7.80
CA ASP A 143 -9.03 5.61 -7.29
C ASP A 143 -10.12 5.58 -8.38
N GLY A 144 -9.77 5.83 -9.64
CA GLY A 144 -10.73 5.94 -10.73
C GLY A 144 -11.54 4.66 -11.00
N TRP A 145 -10.96 3.51 -10.68
CA TRP A 145 -11.63 2.22 -10.84
C TRP A 145 -12.77 1.95 -9.83
N TRP A 146 -12.86 2.74 -8.76
CA TRP A 146 -13.99 2.68 -7.83
C TRP A 146 -15.28 3.29 -8.40
N GLY A 147 -15.20 4.17 -9.41
CA GLY A 147 -16.31 5.02 -9.80
C GLY A 147 -16.74 5.94 -8.65
N ASP A 148 -17.87 6.62 -8.81
CA ASP A 148 -18.44 7.47 -7.74
C ASP A 148 -19.21 6.63 -6.71
N THR A 149 -18.46 5.85 -5.94
CA THR A 149 -18.96 4.95 -4.90
C THR A 149 -18.37 5.32 -3.52
N PRO A 150 -18.93 4.79 -2.42
CA PRO A 150 -18.32 4.96 -1.09
C PRO A 150 -16.86 4.48 -0.99
N GLY A 151 -16.41 3.63 -1.92
CA GLY A 151 -15.07 3.01 -1.87
C GLY A 151 -13.93 4.02 -1.86
N TYR A 152 -13.92 5.01 -2.75
CA TYR A 152 -12.87 6.03 -2.77
C TYR A 152 -12.91 6.92 -1.53
N LYS A 153 -14.10 7.18 -0.96
CA LYS A 153 -14.27 7.95 0.29
C LYS A 153 -13.64 7.21 1.46
N GLN A 154 -13.94 5.91 1.60
CA GLN A 154 -13.33 5.06 2.63
C GLN A 154 -11.82 4.97 2.44
N HIS A 155 -11.35 4.82 1.19
CA HIS A 155 -9.93 4.78 0.91
C HIS A 155 -9.20 6.09 1.26
N PHE A 156 -9.86 7.24 1.10
CA PHE A 156 -9.35 8.53 1.57
C PHE A 156 -9.23 8.59 3.10
N GLU A 157 -10.24 8.09 3.82
CA GLU A 157 -10.25 8.06 5.29
C GLU A 157 -9.15 7.16 5.89
N PHE A 158 -8.68 6.13 5.17
CA PHE A 158 -7.52 5.35 5.64
C PHE A 158 -6.26 6.23 5.82
N SER A 159 -6.06 7.24 5.00
CA SER A 159 -4.94 8.17 5.18
C SER A 159 -5.01 8.92 6.51
N LYS A 160 -6.23 9.28 6.97
CA LYS A 160 -6.47 9.86 8.28
C LYS A 160 -6.05 8.92 9.41
N LEU A 161 -6.48 7.65 9.32
CA LEU A 161 -6.09 6.63 10.31
C LEU A 161 -4.58 6.45 10.36
N ARG A 162 -3.92 6.40 9.22
CA ARG A 162 -2.43 6.28 9.15
C ARG A 162 -1.74 7.47 9.80
N ALA A 163 -2.28 8.68 9.65
CA ALA A 163 -1.76 9.87 10.32
C ALA A 163 -1.88 9.76 11.84
N ILE A 164 -3.05 9.35 12.34
CA ILE A 164 -3.34 9.21 13.77
C ILE A 164 -2.44 8.13 14.41
N GLU A 165 -2.42 6.94 13.83
CA GLU A 165 -1.70 5.77 14.35
C GLU A 165 -0.20 6.03 14.51
N ASN A 166 0.37 6.72 13.53
CA ASN A 166 1.82 6.91 13.45
C ASN A 166 2.27 8.30 13.88
N ARG A 167 1.35 9.24 14.16
CA ARG A 167 1.64 10.66 14.40
C ARG A 167 2.52 11.25 13.29
N ARG A 168 2.19 10.92 12.05
CA ARG A 168 2.85 11.44 10.85
C ARG A 168 1.86 12.27 10.05
N CYS A 169 2.32 13.40 9.51
CA CYS A 169 1.54 14.05 8.47
C CYS A 169 1.51 13.16 7.23
N VAL A 170 0.37 13.17 6.53
CA VAL A 170 0.18 12.42 5.30
C VAL A 170 -0.10 13.38 4.15
N ALA A 171 0.67 13.26 3.07
CA ALA A 171 0.33 13.82 1.77
C ALA A 171 -0.21 12.68 0.89
N ARG A 172 -1.46 12.82 0.44
CA ARG A 172 -2.09 11.86 -0.47
C ARG A 172 -2.26 12.49 -1.84
N SER A 173 -1.75 11.84 -2.85
CA SER A 173 -1.94 12.20 -4.27
C SER A 173 -2.70 11.09 -4.97
N ALA A 174 -3.86 11.43 -5.54
CA ALA A 174 -4.72 10.52 -6.26
C ALA A 174 -4.88 11.01 -7.72
N ASN A 175 -4.69 10.12 -8.69
CA ASN A 175 -4.83 10.46 -10.11
C ASN A 175 -6.24 10.95 -10.44
N THR A 176 -7.26 10.14 -10.12
CA THR A 176 -8.68 10.47 -10.38
C THR A 176 -9.51 10.49 -9.10
N GLY A 177 -8.88 10.15 -7.98
CA GLY A 177 -9.50 10.11 -6.67
C GLY A 177 -9.44 11.44 -5.93
N LYS A 178 -9.58 11.37 -4.61
CA LYS A 178 -9.48 12.51 -3.73
C LYS A 178 -8.05 12.63 -3.19
N SER A 179 -7.37 13.72 -3.52
CA SER A 179 -6.08 14.10 -2.96
C SER A 179 -6.27 14.90 -1.66
N GLY A 180 -5.25 14.94 -0.80
CA GLY A 180 -5.36 15.73 0.43
C GLY A 180 -4.14 15.67 1.33
N PHE A 181 -4.10 16.60 2.26
CA PHE A 181 -3.11 16.68 3.32
C PHE A 181 -3.76 16.45 4.68
N PHE A 182 -3.12 15.62 5.48
CA PHE A 182 -3.56 15.30 6.83
C PHE A 182 -2.48 15.66 7.83
N ASN A 183 -2.86 16.30 8.93
CA ASN A 183 -1.95 16.55 10.03
C ASN A 183 -1.76 15.28 10.89
N GLN A 184 -0.90 15.37 11.90
CA GLN A 184 -0.58 14.25 12.80
C GLN A 184 -1.75 13.78 13.67
N ARG A 185 -2.85 14.53 13.75
CA ARG A 185 -4.09 14.17 14.45
C ARG A 185 -5.14 13.57 13.52
N GLY A 186 -4.85 13.53 12.22
CA GLY A 186 -5.77 13.07 11.20
C GLY A 186 -6.74 14.12 10.70
N ASP A 187 -6.61 15.39 11.12
CA ASP A 187 -7.45 16.46 10.57
C ASP A 187 -7.05 16.69 9.09
N VAL A 188 -8.06 16.86 8.24
CA VAL A 188 -7.85 17.22 6.83
C VAL A 188 -7.48 18.70 6.75
N VAL A 189 -6.25 19.00 6.35
CA VAL A 189 -5.76 20.37 6.18
C VAL A 189 -6.31 20.99 4.91
N GLN A 190 -6.27 20.22 3.83
CA GLN A 190 -6.80 20.58 2.52
C GLN A 190 -7.09 19.32 1.71
N SER A 191 -8.10 19.34 0.85
CA SER A 191 -8.40 18.22 -0.05
C SER A 191 -9.02 18.70 -1.33
N THR A 192 -8.83 17.90 -2.42
CA THR A 192 -9.50 18.08 -3.70
C THR A 192 -10.86 17.38 -3.72
N GLU A 193 -11.63 17.61 -4.77
CA GLU A 193 -12.83 16.84 -5.07
C GLU A 193 -12.50 15.61 -5.92
N TYR A 194 -13.39 14.62 -5.90
CA TYR A 194 -13.29 13.43 -6.73
C TYR A 194 -13.53 13.78 -8.20
N TRP A 195 -12.69 13.25 -9.10
CA TRP A 195 -12.77 13.41 -10.56
C TRP A 195 -12.67 14.86 -11.04
N LYS A 196 -12.08 15.74 -10.26
CA LYS A 196 -11.78 17.13 -10.68
C LYS A 196 -10.26 17.34 -10.74
N GLU A 197 -9.82 17.97 -11.81
CA GLU A 197 -8.44 18.45 -11.92
C GLU A 197 -8.23 19.61 -10.96
N ASP A 198 -7.26 19.48 -10.05
CA ASP A 198 -6.99 20.47 -9.01
C ASP A 198 -5.54 20.39 -8.54
N VAL A 199 -5.04 21.49 -7.98
CA VAL A 199 -3.71 21.60 -7.37
C VAL A 199 -3.86 22.19 -5.98
N ILE A 200 -3.36 21.47 -4.99
CA ILE A 200 -3.38 21.89 -3.58
C ILE A 200 -1.96 21.97 -3.02
N LYS A 201 -1.76 22.86 -2.04
CA LYS A 201 -0.47 23.08 -1.40
C LYS A 201 -0.64 23.19 0.11
N ALA A 202 0.22 22.51 0.88
CA ALA A 202 0.26 22.64 2.33
C ALA A 202 1.69 22.52 2.85
N THR A 203 1.92 23.07 4.04
CA THR A 203 3.13 22.82 4.82
C THR A 203 2.84 21.73 5.85
N LEU A 204 3.65 20.67 5.83
CA LEU A 204 3.52 19.53 6.72
C LEU A 204 4.67 19.49 7.72
N LYS A 205 4.35 19.20 8.97
CA LYS A 205 5.35 19.08 10.04
C LYS A 205 5.86 17.63 10.07
N ALA A 206 7.15 17.44 9.84
CA ALA A 206 7.81 16.16 10.03
C ALA A 206 7.84 15.76 11.52
N ASN A 207 7.80 14.45 11.79
CA ASN A 207 7.86 13.91 13.14
C ASN A 207 8.56 12.56 13.15
N THR A 208 9.47 12.32 14.07
CA THR A 208 10.22 11.07 14.21
C THR A 208 9.82 10.25 15.43
N GLU A 209 8.97 10.80 16.33
CA GLU A 209 8.52 10.11 17.53
C GLU A 209 7.71 8.87 17.19
N LYS A 210 7.98 7.75 17.87
CA LYS A 210 7.27 6.49 17.66
C LYS A 210 6.12 6.36 18.66
N THR A 211 4.90 6.25 18.13
CA THR A 211 3.70 5.98 18.95
C THR A 211 3.74 4.58 19.53
N PHE A 212 2.83 4.32 20.49
CA PHE A 212 2.62 2.96 21.00
C PHE A 212 2.25 1.98 19.86
N TYR A 213 1.35 2.41 18.97
CA TYR A 213 0.95 1.61 17.81
C TYR A 213 2.12 1.35 16.84
N THR A 214 2.95 2.37 16.55
CA THR A 214 4.14 2.19 15.72
C THR A 214 5.11 1.17 16.31
N LYS A 215 5.27 1.14 17.65
CA LYS A 215 6.18 0.21 18.33
C LYS A 215 5.64 -1.22 18.36
N HIS A 216 4.35 -1.39 18.63
CA HIS A 216 3.73 -2.67 18.94
C HIS A 216 2.86 -3.23 17.81
N GLY A 217 2.53 -2.40 16.79
CA GLY A 217 1.64 -2.75 15.69
C GLY A 217 0.20 -2.95 16.16
N ASP A 218 -0.56 -3.77 15.44
CA ASP A 218 -1.95 -4.07 15.76
C ASP A 218 -2.06 -5.06 16.93
N TYR A 219 -1.83 -4.54 18.13
CA TYR A 219 -1.86 -5.31 19.38
C TYR A 219 -3.29 -5.72 19.77
N LEU A 220 -4.29 -4.91 19.46
CA LEU A 220 -5.70 -5.24 19.74
C LEU A 220 -6.16 -6.47 18.98
N TYR A 221 -5.80 -6.57 17.70
CA TYR A 221 -6.05 -7.75 16.90
C TYR A 221 -5.41 -9.01 17.53
N ARG A 222 -4.16 -8.91 17.96
CA ARG A 222 -3.46 -10.03 18.61
C ARG A 222 -4.14 -10.47 19.90
N ILE A 223 -4.56 -9.51 20.73
CA ILE A 223 -5.32 -9.81 21.96
C ILE A 223 -6.65 -10.50 21.62
N ALA A 224 -7.42 -9.92 20.70
CA ALA A 224 -8.70 -10.49 20.28
C ALA A 224 -8.53 -11.90 19.69
N MET A 225 -7.50 -12.15 18.90
CA MET A 225 -7.18 -13.47 18.35
C MET A 225 -6.93 -14.51 19.46
N TRP A 226 -6.11 -14.17 20.47
CA TRP A 226 -5.84 -15.08 21.58
C TRP A 226 -7.05 -15.33 22.46
N MET A 227 -7.87 -14.29 22.71
CA MET A 227 -9.14 -14.45 23.43
C MET A 227 -10.10 -15.38 22.68
N THR A 228 -10.25 -15.18 21.38
CA THR A 228 -11.10 -16.05 20.53
C THR A 228 -10.61 -17.49 20.55
N PHE A 229 -9.31 -17.71 20.43
CA PHE A 229 -8.72 -19.04 20.51
C PHE A 229 -8.96 -19.71 21.86
N GLY A 230 -8.79 -18.97 22.97
CA GLY A 230 -9.09 -19.45 24.31
C GLY A 230 -10.55 -19.82 24.51
N LEU A 231 -11.48 -18.99 24.01
CA LEU A 231 -12.91 -19.28 24.06
C LEU A 231 -13.28 -20.52 23.24
N LEU A 232 -12.70 -20.70 22.07
CA LEU A 232 -12.91 -21.89 21.25
C LEU A 232 -12.44 -23.17 21.98
N LEU A 233 -11.26 -23.13 22.58
CA LEU A 233 -10.76 -24.28 23.37
C LEU A 233 -11.66 -24.59 24.56
N ALA A 234 -12.10 -23.57 25.28
CA ALA A 234 -13.00 -23.73 26.41
C ALA A 234 -14.34 -24.37 25.98
N THR A 235 -14.95 -23.90 24.91
CA THR A 235 -16.19 -24.44 24.37
C THR A 235 -16.02 -25.89 23.91
N MET A 236 -14.92 -26.24 23.25
CA MET A 236 -14.61 -27.62 22.87
C MET A 236 -14.47 -28.51 24.09
N ALA A 237 -13.71 -28.09 25.11
CA ALA A 237 -13.52 -28.84 26.35
C ALA A 237 -14.85 -29.12 27.08
N LEU A 238 -15.71 -28.09 27.21
CA LEU A 238 -17.02 -28.22 27.83
C LEU A 238 -17.93 -29.16 27.04
N THR A 239 -17.91 -29.11 25.72
CA THR A 239 -18.69 -30.01 24.86
C THR A 239 -18.24 -31.44 25.02
N ILE A 240 -16.92 -31.72 25.01
CA ILE A 240 -16.36 -33.07 25.22
C ILE A 240 -16.71 -33.57 26.59
N ALA A 241 -16.54 -32.78 27.66
CA ALA A 241 -16.89 -33.14 29.01
C ALA A 241 -18.38 -33.50 29.14
N GLY A 242 -19.27 -32.72 28.50
CA GLY A 242 -20.71 -33.01 28.45
C GLY A 242 -21.04 -34.35 27.76
N LEU A 243 -20.36 -34.61 26.63
CA LEU A 243 -20.53 -35.90 25.91
C LEU A 243 -20.06 -37.10 26.72
N LEU A 244 -18.91 -36.98 27.41
CA LEU A 244 -18.35 -38.02 28.25
C LEU A 244 -19.29 -38.33 29.46
N LYS A 245 -19.81 -37.28 30.10
CA LYS A 245 -20.77 -37.42 31.22
C LYS A 245 -22.06 -38.14 30.77
N LYS A 246 -22.56 -37.80 29.56
CA LYS A 246 -23.76 -38.46 29.00
C LYS A 246 -23.52 -39.92 28.66
N LYS A 247 -22.29 -40.32 28.30
CA LYS A 247 -21.92 -41.70 28.00
C LYS A 247 -21.74 -42.54 29.29
N SER A 248 -21.30 -41.90 30.40
CA SER A 248 -21.15 -42.58 31.70
C SER A 248 -22.46 -42.79 32.47
N SER A 249 -23.54 -42.09 32.06
CA SER A 249 -24.88 -42.20 32.67
C SER A 249 -25.83 -43.13 31.91
N ARG A 250 -25.34 -43.83 30.89
CA ARG A 250 -26.01 -44.93 30.19
C ARG A 250 -25.32 -46.27 30.48
#